data_9b6738c3ba322735281cd5dc9a4d274b
#
_entry.id   9b6738c3ba322735281cd5dc9a4d274b
#
_cell.length_a   1.000
_cell.length_b   1.000
_cell.length_c   1.000
_cell.angle_alpha   90.00
_cell.angle_beta   90.00
_cell.angle_gamma   90.00
#
_symmetry.space_group_name_H-M   'P 1'
#
loop_
_entity.id
_entity.type
_entity.pdbx_description
1 polymer ?
#
loop_
_entity_poly.entity_id
_entity_poly.type
_entity_poly.pdbx_seq_one_letter_code
_entity_poly.pdbx_strand_id
1 'polypeptide(L)'
;YKKIDCNGKIITNGFLDIHTHFREPGFEFKENLITGSSSAFSGGYTRVCTMPNTEPVIDTPELVSYIIEKSKNLPVFIHPIGAISKGQKGSELAEIGGMVKAGAIAISDDGIPVKNSYLLRNALEYAKKFNIPVINHAEDSFLVNDGQINEGEMSVKLGLPANPDIAESSMVFRDLSIADFVGGTLHVPHISSYKSVELIKKFKQNGLNVTAEV
;
A
#
# COMPACT_ATOMS: atom_id res chain seq x y z
N TYR A 1 19.31 -8.46 -35.09
CA TYR A 1 18.87 -7.38 -34.15
C TYR A 1 17.75 -6.61 -34.81
N LYS A 2 16.62 -6.40 -34.05
CA LYS A 2 15.53 -5.53 -34.48
C LYS A 2 15.91 -4.09 -34.11
N LYS A 3 16.01 -3.18 -35.09
CA LYS A 3 16.29 -1.77 -34.87
C LYS A 3 14.96 -1.02 -34.75
N ILE A 4 14.79 -0.22 -33.72
CA ILE A 4 13.61 0.63 -33.48
C ILE A 4 14.06 2.07 -33.61
N ASP A 5 13.45 2.84 -34.50
CA ASP A 5 13.68 4.26 -34.61
C ASP A 5 12.89 5.02 -33.51
N CYS A 6 13.63 5.69 -32.65
CA CYS A 6 13.10 6.48 -31.54
C CYS A 6 13.33 7.99 -31.72
N ASN A 7 13.56 8.46 -32.95
CA ASN A 7 13.79 9.88 -33.23
C ASN A 7 12.58 10.71 -32.77
N GLY A 8 12.86 11.77 -31.96
CA GLY A 8 11.83 12.65 -31.37
C GLY A 8 11.00 12.00 -30.24
N LYS A 9 11.40 10.82 -29.71
CA LYS A 9 10.74 10.13 -28.61
C LYS A 9 11.61 10.12 -27.37
N ILE A 10 10.96 10.09 -26.19
CA ILE A 10 11.62 9.87 -24.90
C ILE A 10 11.58 8.37 -24.60
N ILE A 11 12.72 7.77 -24.28
CA ILE A 11 12.82 6.36 -23.87
C ILE A 11 13.01 6.34 -22.34
N THR A 12 12.15 5.62 -21.66
CA THR A 12 12.21 5.42 -20.21
C THR A 12 12.07 3.92 -19.89
N ASN A 13 12.32 3.56 -18.63
CA ASN A 13 11.83 2.30 -18.10
C ASN A 13 10.29 2.34 -18.09
N GLY A 14 9.65 1.18 -18.21
CA GLY A 14 8.20 1.08 -17.98
C GLY A 14 7.84 1.50 -16.56
N PHE A 15 6.67 2.09 -16.40
CA PHE A 15 6.22 2.57 -15.10
C PHE A 15 5.95 1.41 -14.13
N LEU A 16 6.08 1.69 -12.85
CA LEU A 16 5.68 0.82 -11.74
C LEU A 16 4.59 1.54 -10.94
N ASP A 17 3.45 0.88 -10.74
CA ASP A 17 2.45 1.31 -9.78
C ASP A 17 2.55 0.45 -8.53
N ILE A 18 2.81 1.08 -7.39
CA ILE A 18 3.05 0.37 -6.13
C ILE A 18 1.78 0.18 -5.29
N HIS A 19 0.63 0.71 -5.75
CA HIS A 19 -0.62 0.68 -5.01
C HIS A 19 -1.82 0.49 -5.95
N THR A 20 -2.19 -0.75 -6.22
CA THR A 20 -3.34 -1.06 -7.08
C THR A 20 -4.31 -2.03 -6.42
N HIS A 21 -5.58 -1.96 -6.85
CA HIS A 21 -6.66 -2.82 -6.35
C HIS A 21 -7.25 -3.65 -7.49
N PHE A 22 -6.66 -4.80 -7.78
CA PHE A 22 -7.17 -5.71 -8.81
C PHE A 22 -8.33 -6.58 -8.33
N ARG A 23 -8.69 -6.49 -7.05
CA ARG A 23 -9.92 -7.04 -6.47
C ARG A 23 -10.11 -8.54 -6.58
N GLU A 24 -9.24 -9.25 -7.24
CA GLU A 24 -9.23 -10.70 -7.36
C GLU A 24 -8.22 -11.31 -6.36
N PRO A 25 -8.66 -12.33 -5.60
CA PRO A 25 -9.92 -13.08 -5.69
C PRO A 25 -11.12 -12.37 -5.04
N GLY A 26 -12.34 -12.77 -5.43
CA GLY A 26 -13.60 -12.55 -4.75
C GLY A 26 -14.41 -11.33 -5.16
N PHE A 27 -13.78 -10.32 -5.76
CA PHE A 27 -14.47 -9.11 -6.23
C PHE A 27 -14.23 -8.85 -7.72
N GLU A 28 -14.11 -9.93 -8.52
CA GLU A 28 -13.77 -9.89 -9.95
C GLU A 28 -14.77 -9.06 -10.78
N PHE A 29 -15.98 -8.84 -10.26
CA PHE A 29 -16.98 -7.97 -10.90
C PHE A 29 -16.60 -6.48 -10.86
N LYS A 30 -15.67 -6.08 -9.97
CA LYS A 30 -15.14 -4.72 -9.91
C LYS A 30 -13.89 -4.57 -10.78
N GLU A 31 -12.95 -5.51 -10.66
CA GLU A 31 -11.71 -5.59 -11.40
C GLU A 31 -11.12 -6.99 -11.21
N ASN A 32 -10.34 -7.48 -12.18
CA ASN A 32 -9.64 -8.76 -12.11
C ASN A 32 -8.21 -8.64 -12.64
N LEU A 33 -7.41 -9.70 -12.49
CA LEU A 33 -6.01 -9.70 -12.91
C LEU A 33 -5.84 -9.46 -14.42
N ILE A 34 -6.76 -9.94 -15.26
CA ILE A 34 -6.68 -9.81 -16.73
C ILE A 34 -6.97 -8.37 -17.15
N THR A 35 -8.09 -7.80 -16.70
CA THR A 35 -8.53 -6.47 -17.12
C THR A 35 -7.65 -5.38 -16.50
N GLY A 36 -7.29 -5.53 -15.20
CA GLY A 36 -6.37 -4.62 -14.52
C GLY A 36 -4.97 -4.59 -15.15
N SER A 37 -4.42 -5.77 -15.50
CA SER A 37 -3.12 -5.84 -16.18
C SER A 37 -3.16 -5.23 -17.58
N SER A 38 -4.26 -5.41 -18.31
CA SER A 38 -4.44 -4.81 -19.63
C SER A 38 -4.55 -3.28 -19.56
N SER A 39 -5.27 -2.78 -18.56
CA SER A 39 -5.35 -1.35 -18.27
C SER A 39 -3.98 -0.75 -17.93
N ALA A 40 -3.25 -1.39 -17.02
CA ALA A 40 -1.89 -0.98 -16.64
C ALA A 40 -0.95 -0.96 -17.86
N PHE A 41 -0.95 -2.02 -18.66
CA PHE A 41 -0.15 -2.09 -19.88
C PHE A 41 -0.47 -0.96 -20.86
N SER A 42 -1.75 -0.65 -21.04
CA SER A 42 -2.19 0.46 -21.90
C SER A 42 -1.73 1.84 -21.39
N GLY A 43 -1.55 1.98 -20.07
CA GLY A 43 -0.99 3.17 -19.42
C GLY A 43 0.54 3.26 -19.44
N GLY A 44 1.23 2.26 -20.02
CA GLY A 44 2.70 2.22 -20.06
C GLY A 44 3.35 1.64 -18.80
N TYR A 45 2.56 1.03 -17.92
CA TYR A 45 3.06 0.30 -16.75
C TYR A 45 3.57 -1.08 -17.19
N THR A 46 4.67 -1.50 -16.60
CA THR A 46 5.25 -2.83 -16.79
C THR A 46 5.17 -3.68 -15.53
N ARG A 47 4.93 -3.04 -14.39
CA ARG A 47 4.83 -3.68 -13.07
C ARG A 47 3.75 -2.99 -12.26
N VAL A 48 3.03 -3.76 -11.46
CA VAL A 48 2.05 -3.27 -10.49
C VAL A 48 2.15 -4.06 -9.19
N CYS A 49 1.86 -3.41 -8.07
CA CYS A 49 1.74 -4.07 -6.77
C CYS A 49 0.25 -4.10 -6.37
N THR A 50 -0.27 -5.28 -6.05
CA THR A 50 -1.70 -5.45 -5.73
C THR A 50 -1.92 -5.56 -4.24
N MET A 51 -2.84 -4.75 -3.72
CA MET A 51 -3.21 -4.72 -2.30
C MET A 51 -3.99 -5.97 -1.89
N PRO A 52 -3.89 -6.38 -0.61
CA PRO A 52 -4.43 -7.67 -0.13
C PRO A 52 -5.93 -7.66 0.18
N ASN A 53 -6.63 -6.52 0.04
CA ASN A 53 -8.05 -6.35 0.42
C ASN A 53 -9.01 -7.01 -0.59
N THR A 54 -8.96 -8.31 -0.64
CA THR A 54 -9.72 -9.23 -1.49
C THR A 54 -10.57 -10.18 -0.64
N GLU A 55 -11.30 -11.11 -1.26
CA GLU A 55 -12.07 -12.14 -0.57
C GLU A 55 -11.80 -13.54 -1.19
N PRO A 56 -11.05 -14.39 -0.51
CA PRO A 56 -10.41 -14.15 0.79
C PRO A 56 -9.29 -13.09 0.73
N VAL A 57 -9.00 -12.48 1.89
CA VAL A 57 -7.84 -11.57 2.06
C VAL A 57 -6.54 -12.31 1.75
N ILE A 58 -5.57 -11.66 1.09
CA ILE A 58 -4.26 -12.26 0.81
C ILE A 58 -3.41 -12.28 2.09
N ASP A 59 -3.69 -13.20 2.99
CA ASP A 59 -3.05 -13.33 4.31
C ASP A 59 -2.32 -14.66 4.53
N THR A 60 -2.26 -15.52 3.48
CA THR A 60 -1.55 -16.80 3.48
C THR A 60 -0.61 -16.97 2.27
N PRO A 61 0.41 -17.86 2.37
CA PRO A 61 1.32 -18.17 1.26
C PRO A 61 0.60 -18.72 0.01
N GLU A 62 -0.47 -19.48 0.19
CA GLU A 62 -1.22 -20.11 -0.90
C GLU A 62 -1.91 -19.06 -1.76
N LEU A 63 -2.47 -18.02 -1.14
CA LEU A 63 -3.12 -16.92 -1.85
C LEU A 63 -2.11 -16.05 -2.60
N VAL A 64 -0.93 -15.80 -2.01
CA VAL A 64 0.18 -15.15 -2.72
C VAL A 64 0.59 -15.96 -3.95
N SER A 65 0.78 -17.27 -3.79
CA SER A 65 1.14 -18.19 -4.88
C SER A 65 0.06 -18.21 -5.97
N TYR A 66 -1.21 -18.19 -5.59
CA TYR A 66 -2.34 -18.12 -6.52
C TYR A 66 -2.25 -16.90 -7.44
N ILE A 67 -2.02 -15.70 -6.88
CA ILE A 67 -1.87 -14.46 -7.67
C ILE A 67 -0.69 -14.59 -8.64
N ILE A 68 0.46 -15.03 -8.16
CA ILE A 68 1.68 -15.18 -8.98
C ILE A 68 1.46 -16.16 -10.13
N GLU A 69 0.91 -17.34 -9.84
CA GLU A 69 0.67 -18.36 -10.88
C GLU A 69 -0.32 -17.87 -11.94
N LYS A 70 -1.41 -17.25 -11.50
CA LYS A 70 -2.47 -16.76 -12.40
C LYS A 70 -1.99 -15.59 -13.26
N SER A 71 -1.02 -14.82 -12.79
CA SER A 71 -0.50 -13.65 -13.51
C SER A 71 0.67 -13.91 -14.45
N LYS A 72 1.23 -15.13 -14.50
CA LYS A 72 2.45 -15.45 -15.27
C LYS A 72 2.44 -15.04 -16.74
N ASN A 73 1.29 -15.10 -17.38
CA ASN A 73 1.15 -14.84 -18.83
C ASN A 73 0.45 -13.51 -19.11
N LEU A 74 0.29 -12.65 -18.10
CA LEU A 74 -0.32 -11.34 -18.28
C LEU A 74 0.68 -10.30 -18.80
N PRO A 75 0.21 -9.20 -19.41
CA PRO A 75 1.09 -8.25 -20.09
C PRO A 75 1.99 -7.43 -19.15
N VAL A 76 1.69 -7.39 -17.84
CA VAL A 76 2.51 -6.73 -16.82
C VAL A 76 2.88 -7.70 -15.69
N PHE A 77 3.99 -7.45 -15.03
CA PHE A 77 4.35 -8.21 -13.82
C PHE A 77 3.49 -7.75 -12.64
N ILE A 78 2.81 -8.69 -11.99
CA ILE A 78 1.98 -8.44 -10.81
C ILE A 78 2.74 -8.91 -9.58
N HIS A 79 2.93 -8.01 -8.62
CA HIS A 79 3.60 -8.27 -7.36
C HIS A 79 2.57 -8.20 -6.23
N PRO A 80 2.18 -9.33 -5.62
CA PRO A 80 1.22 -9.32 -4.53
C PRO A 80 1.82 -8.72 -3.26
N ILE A 81 1.03 -7.92 -2.57
CA ILE A 81 1.25 -7.46 -1.21
C ILE A 81 0.42 -8.36 -0.30
N GLY A 82 1.01 -8.90 0.77
CA GLY A 82 0.30 -9.70 1.75
C GLY A 82 -0.32 -8.85 2.86
N ALA A 83 -1.31 -9.36 3.58
CA ALA A 83 -1.89 -8.67 4.72
C ALA A 83 -0.91 -8.60 5.91
N ILE A 84 -1.01 -7.53 6.72
CA ILE A 84 -0.33 -7.43 8.01
C ILE A 84 -0.98 -8.37 9.01
N SER A 85 -2.32 -8.35 9.08
CA SER A 85 -3.08 -9.13 10.04
C SER A 85 -4.01 -10.13 9.37
N LYS A 86 -4.28 -11.24 10.05
CA LYS A 86 -5.21 -12.28 9.58
C LYS A 86 -6.58 -11.69 9.30
N GLY A 87 -7.05 -11.88 8.06
CA GLY A 87 -8.31 -11.33 7.58
C GLY A 87 -8.42 -9.81 7.70
N GLN A 88 -7.30 -9.08 7.79
CA GLN A 88 -7.23 -7.63 8.02
C GLN A 88 -7.99 -7.19 9.29
N LYS A 89 -8.03 -8.03 10.33
CA LYS A 89 -8.78 -7.76 11.58
C LYS A 89 -8.00 -6.95 12.61
N GLY A 90 -6.70 -6.70 12.39
CA GLY A 90 -5.86 -5.91 13.30
C GLY A 90 -5.60 -6.55 14.67
N SER A 91 -5.83 -7.85 14.84
CA SER A 91 -5.70 -8.55 16.13
C SER A 91 -4.53 -9.52 16.21
N GLU A 92 -4.18 -10.18 15.10
CA GLU A 92 -3.13 -11.19 15.01
C GLU A 92 -2.37 -11.03 13.71
N LEU A 93 -1.05 -11.22 13.71
CA LEU A 93 -0.24 -11.17 12.48
C LEU A 93 -0.63 -12.30 11.52
N ALA A 94 -0.64 -11.98 10.23
CA ALA A 94 -0.73 -12.95 9.15
C ALA A 94 0.56 -13.78 9.04
N GLU A 95 0.59 -14.76 8.12
CA GLU A 95 1.76 -15.61 7.89
C GLU A 95 2.84 -14.91 7.06
N ILE A 96 3.33 -13.76 7.55
CA ILE A 96 4.23 -12.86 6.82
C ILE A 96 5.43 -13.61 6.22
N GLY A 97 6.11 -14.43 7.02
CA GLY A 97 7.29 -15.17 6.56
C GLY A 97 6.98 -16.18 5.46
N GLY A 98 5.82 -16.83 5.52
CA GLY A 98 5.32 -17.73 4.48
C GLY A 98 4.97 -16.97 3.21
N MET A 99 4.25 -15.86 3.34
CA MET A 99 3.87 -15.00 2.20
C MET A 99 5.10 -14.43 1.46
N VAL A 100 6.12 -13.97 2.20
CA VAL A 100 7.37 -13.49 1.58
C VAL A 100 8.09 -14.59 0.82
N LYS A 101 8.17 -15.81 1.38
CA LYS A 101 8.76 -16.95 0.67
C LYS A 101 7.95 -17.33 -0.58
N ALA A 102 6.65 -17.13 -0.56
CA ALA A 102 5.78 -17.32 -1.72
C ALA A 102 5.87 -16.19 -2.75
N GLY A 103 6.51 -15.06 -2.42
CA GLY A 103 6.77 -13.96 -3.36
C GLY A 103 6.08 -12.64 -3.05
N ALA A 104 5.47 -12.48 -1.88
CA ALA A 104 4.97 -11.17 -1.44
C ALA A 104 6.15 -10.20 -1.22
N ILE A 105 6.01 -8.97 -1.71
CA ILE A 105 7.08 -7.96 -1.70
C ILE A 105 6.94 -6.92 -0.60
N ALA A 106 5.78 -6.84 0.02
CA ALA A 106 5.42 -5.94 1.12
C ALA A 106 4.26 -6.54 1.92
N ILE A 107 3.92 -5.90 3.03
CA ILE A 107 2.71 -6.22 3.78
C ILE A 107 1.89 -4.96 4.06
N SER A 108 0.55 -5.09 4.00
CA SER A 108 -0.41 -4.01 4.19
C SER A 108 -1.76 -4.51 4.69
N ASP A 109 -2.44 -3.73 5.51
CA ASP A 109 -3.88 -3.89 5.75
C ASP A 109 -4.66 -2.78 5.05
N ASP A 110 -4.21 -2.34 3.87
CA ASP A 110 -4.76 -1.20 3.15
C ASP A 110 -6.29 -1.19 3.09
N GLY A 111 -6.85 0.02 3.24
CA GLY A 111 -8.27 0.30 3.43
C GLY A 111 -8.71 0.16 4.89
N ILE A 112 -7.90 -0.47 5.77
CA ILE A 112 -8.17 -0.58 7.21
C ILE A 112 -6.90 -0.22 7.98
N PRO A 113 -6.93 0.83 8.83
CA PRO A 113 -5.76 1.19 9.62
C PRO A 113 -5.41 0.14 10.67
N VAL A 114 -4.14 -0.20 10.81
CA VAL A 114 -3.66 -1.00 11.94
C VAL A 114 -3.70 -0.14 13.21
N LYS A 115 -4.80 -0.24 13.95
CA LYS A 115 -5.02 0.57 15.17
C LYS A 115 -4.15 0.14 16.34
N ASN A 116 -3.82 -1.13 16.43
CA ASN A 116 -3.03 -1.71 17.51
C ASN A 116 -1.53 -1.42 17.28
N SER A 117 -0.97 -0.49 18.05
CA SER A 117 0.44 -0.10 17.95
C SER A 117 1.41 -1.26 18.27
N TYR A 118 1.03 -2.19 19.13
CA TYR A 118 1.83 -3.38 19.42
C TYR A 118 1.89 -4.33 18.23
N LEU A 119 0.76 -4.52 17.55
CA LEU A 119 0.71 -5.33 16.33
C LEU A 119 1.57 -4.71 15.23
N LEU A 120 1.46 -3.39 15.01
CA LEU A 120 2.27 -2.67 14.02
C LEU A 120 3.76 -2.77 14.33
N ARG A 121 4.15 -2.62 15.59
CA ARG A 121 5.54 -2.81 16.02
C ARG A 121 6.03 -4.21 15.66
N ASN A 122 5.28 -5.25 16.02
CA ASN A 122 5.66 -6.63 15.73
C ASN A 122 5.73 -6.89 14.20
N ALA A 123 4.81 -6.30 13.42
CA ALA A 123 4.85 -6.38 11.96
C ALA A 123 6.14 -5.77 11.39
N LEU A 124 6.51 -4.57 11.84
CA LEU A 124 7.75 -3.90 11.43
C LEU A 124 9.01 -4.68 11.83
N GLU A 125 9.07 -5.19 13.07
CA GLU A 125 10.19 -6.02 13.54
C GLU A 125 10.32 -7.31 12.72
N TYR A 126 9.20 -7.92 12.37
CA TYR A 126 9.20 -9.17 11.61
C TYR A 126 9.49 -8.94 10.12
N ALA A 127 8.90 -7.93 9.50
CA ALA A 127 9.15 -7.53 8.11
C ALA A 127 10.62 -7.16 7.85
N LYS A 128 11.27 -6.52 8.83
CA LYS A 128 12.69 -6.18 8.79
C LYS A 128 13.59 -7.40 8.53
N LYS A 129 13.25 -8.59 9.06
CA LYS A 129 14.02 -9.83 8.83
C LYS A 129 14.04 -10.24 7.36
N PHE A 130 13.06 -9.84 6.59
CA PHE A 130 12.90 -10.13 5.17
C PHE A 130 13.24 -8.95 4.28
N ASN A 131 13.61 -7.81 4.87
CA ASN A 131 13.90 -6.57 4.13
C ASN A 131 12.73 -6.11 3.24
N ILE A 132 11.51 -6.24 3.74
CA ILE A 132 10.30 -5.76 3.05
C ILE A 132 9.68 -4.59 3.80
N PRO A 133 9.02 -3.64 3.10
CA PRO A 133 8.30 -2.55 3.74
C PRO A 133 6.98 -3.00 4.36
N VAL A 134 6.58 -2.30 5.41
CA VAL A 134 5.21 -2.29 5.93
C VAL A 134 4.52 -1.06 5.36
N ILE A 135 3.33 -1.25 4.81
CA ILE A 135 2.47 -0.20 4.25
C ILE A 135 1.26 -0.09 5.16
N ASN A 136 1.04 1.05 5.80
CA ASN A 136 -0.10 1.21 6.69
C ASN A 136 -1.01 2.35 6.23
N HIS A 137 -2.31 2.05 6.09
CA HIS A 137 -3.36 3.04 5.86
C HIS A 137 -3.50 3.92 7.10
N ALA A 138 -2.85 5.09 7.08
CA ALA A 138 -2.70 5.93 8.26
C ALA A 138 -3.91 6.86 8.43
N GLU A 139 -5.01 6.32 8.97
CA GLU A 139 -6.23 7.08 9.22
C GLU A 139 -6.84 6.69 10.57
N ASP A 140 -7.01 7.67 11.46
CA ASP A 140 -7.73 7.45 12.72
C ASP A 140 -9.24 7.44 12.47
N SER A 141 -9.80 6.25 12.44
CA SER A 141 -11.23 6.03 12.17
C SER A 141 -12.19 6.60 13.22
N PHE A 142 -11.69 7.06 14.37
CA PHE A 142 -12.51 7.76 15.38
C PHE A 142 -12.55 9.28 15.13
N LEU A 143 -11.55 9.81 14.43
CA LEU A 143 -11.52 11.22 14.02
C LEU A 143 -12.19 11.44 12.67
N VAL A 144 -12.24 10.42 11.83
CA VAL A 144 -12.99 10.44 10.56
C VAL A 144 -14.48 10.27 10.85
N ASN A 145 -15.29 11.21 10.42
CA ASN A 145 -16.74 11.23 10.65
C ASN A 145 -17.50 11.17 9.32
N ASP A 146 -17.37 10.05 8.60
CA ASP A 146 -17.94 9.86 7.26
C ASP A 146 -17.62 11.01 6.29
N GLY A 147 -16.45 11.63 6.48
CA GLY A 147 -15.99 12.76 5.70
C GLY A 147 -15.74 12.37 4.23
N GLN A 148 -16.20 13.23 3.33
CA GLN A 148 -16.08 13.06 1.90
C GLN A 148 -14.97 13.91 1.28
N ILE A 149 -14.41 14.83 2.07
CA ILE A 149 -13.41 15.80 1.65
C ILE A 149 -12.55 16.19 2.87
N ASN A 150 -11.35 16.68 2.64
CA ASN A 150 -10.54 17.23 3.72
C ASN A 150 -11.21 18.48 4.34
N GLU A 151 -11.12 18.58 5.67
CA GLU A 151 -11.63 19.72 6.42
C GLU A 151 -10.92 21.03 5.99
N GLY A 152 -11.70 22.05 5.66
CA GLY A 152 -11.20 23.35 5.24
C GLY A 152 -12.26 24.23 4.61
N GLU A 153 -11.83 25.31 3.96
CA GLU A 153 -12.73 26.28 3.32
C GLU A 153 -13.71 25.63 2.34
N MET A 154 -13.24 24.64 1.56
CA MET A 154 -14.07 23.99 0.57
C MET A 154 -15.12 23.06 1.16
N SER A 155 -14.81 22.35 2.24
CA SER A 155 -15.80 21.51 2.92
C SER A 155 -16.95 22.35 3.50
N VAL A 156 -16.62 23.52 4.09
CA VAL A 156 -17.60 24.47 4.60
C VAL A 156 -18.44 25.06 3.46
N LYS A 157 -17.79 25.49 2.39
CA LYS A 157 -18.45 26.08 1.21
C LYS A 157 -19.43 25.12 0.53
N LEU A 158 -19.07 23.84 0.47
CA LEU A 158 -19.88 22.79 -0.17
C LEU A 158 -20.90 22.15 0.80
N GLY A 159 -20.78 22.40 2.11
CA GLY A 159 -21.63 21.79 3.12
C GLY A 159 -21.43 20.28 3.25
N LEU A 160 -20.21 19.79 2.95
CA LEU A 160 -19.89 18.36 2.98
C LEU A 160 -19.25 17.98 4.32
N PRO A 161 -19.56 16.78 4.86
CA PRO A 161 -18.81 16.20 5.97
C PRO A 161 -17.32 16.12 5.62
N ALA A 162 -16.46 16.46 6.59
CA ALA A 162 -15.04 16.61 6.34
C ALA A 162 -14.17 15.77 7.28
N ASN A 163 -13.07 15.29 6.77
CA ASN A 163 -12.02 14.59 7.53
C ASN A 163 -10.98 15.61 8.00
N PRO A 164 -10.75 15.77 9.30
CA PRO A 164 -9.70 16.65 9.79
C PRO A 164 -8.32 16.08 9.48
N ASP A 165 -7.37 16.95 9.14
CA ASP A 165 -5.99 16.55 8.79
C ASP A 165 -5.28 15.79 9.92
N ILE A 166 -5.72 16.00 11.16
CA ILE A 166 -5.18 15.30 12.33
C ILE A 166 -5.53 13.79 12.30
N ALA A 167 -6.57 13.37 11.59
CA ALA A 167 -6.94 11.97 11.47
C ALA A 167 -5.82 11.17 10.77
N GLU A 168 -5.21 11.75 9.74
CA GLU A 168 -4.05 11.17 9.06
C GLU A 168 -2.75 11.44 9.83
N SER A 169 -2.46 12.69 10.14
CA SER A 169 -1.15 13.08 10.66
C SER A 169 -0.82 12.50 12.04
N SER A 170 -1.81 12.25 12.90
CA SER A 170 -1.58 11.57 14.19
C SER A 170 -1.17 10.12 14.02
N MET A 171 -1.80 9.39 13.09
CA MET A 171 -1.45 8.01 12.78
C MET A 171 -0.09 7.93 12.07
N VAL A 172 0.19 8.83 11.13
CA VAL A 172 1.49 8.94 10.47
C VAL A 172 2.60 9.18 11.51
N PHE A 173 2.40 10.10 12.46
CA PHE A 173 3.39 10.34 13.53
C PHE A 173 3.64 9.10 14.39
N ARG A 174 2.56 8.39 14.79
CA ARG A 174 2.66 7.14 15.54
C ARG A 174 3.47 6.09 14.77
N ASP A 175 3.15 5.88 13.50
CA ASP A 175 3.75 4.86 12.65
C ASP A 175 5.23 5.14 12.39
N LEU A 176 5.57 6.39 12.09
CA LEU A 176 6.95 6.84 11.95
C LEU A 176 7.77 6.63 13.23
N SER A 177 7.17 6.96 14.38
CA SER A 177 7.84 6.79 15.70
C SER A 177 8.10 5.31 16.00
N ILE A 178 7.17 4.42 15.67
CA ILE A 178 7.35 2.98 15.86
C ILE A 178 8.40 2.44 14.88
N ALA A 179 8.33 2.85 13.61
CA ALA A 179 9.28 2.42 12.58
C ALA A 179 10.71 2.86 12.91
N ASP A 180 10.88 4.08 13.40
CA ASP A 180 12.17 4.61 13.85
C ASP A 180 12.73 3.82 15.05
N PHE A 181 11.88 3.54 16.03
CA PHE A 181 12.26 2.75 17.22
C PHE A 181 12.75 1.34 16.88
N VAL A 182 12.10 0.65 15.92
CA VAL A 182 12.49 -0.72 15.53
C VAL A 182 13.53 -0.73 14.40
N GLY A 183 13.78 0.38 13.73
CA GLY A 183 14.62 0.47 12.54
C GLY A 183 14.03 -0.32 11.37
N GLY A 184 12.71 -0.30 11.21
CA GLY A 184 11.97 -0.95 10.12
C GLY A 184 11.80 -0.04 8.91
N THR A 185 11.34 -0.60 7.78
CA THR A 185 10.98 0.16 6.59
C THR A 185 9.48 0.41 6.56
N LEU A 186 9.10 1.68 6.48
CA LEU A 186 7.71 2.11 6.41
C LEU A 186 7.41 2.78 5.06
N HIS A 187 6.27 2.45 4.47
CA HIS A 187 5.70 3.20 3.37
C HIS A 187 4.35 3.80 3.81
N VAL A 188 4.17 5.10 3.59
CA VAL A 188 2.94 5.83 3.93
C VAL A 188 2.21 6.13 2.62
N PRO A 189 1.10 5.43 2.32
CA PRO A 189 0.38 5.58 1.07
C PRO A 189 -0.56 6.80 1.08
N HIS A 190 -0.95 7.24 -0.13
CA HIS A 190 -2.02 8.22 -0.41
C HIS A 190 -2.13 9.39 0.58
N ILE A 191 -0.99 10.08 0.85
CA ILE A 191 -0.94 11.21 1.78
C ILE A 191 -1.80 12.36 1.26
N SER A 192 -2.64 12.92 2.11
CA SER A 192 -3.48 14.08 1.81
C SER A 192 -3.28 15.26 2.77
N SER A 193 -2.53 15.08 3.87
CA SER A 193 -2.26 16.12 4.86
C SER A 193 -0.87 16.73 4.70
N TYR A 194 -0.80 18.07 4.68
CA TYR A 194 0.48 18.80 4.72
C TYR A 194 1.31 18.43 5.97
N LYS A 195 0.66 18.24 7.12
CA LYS A 195 1.35 17.86 8.36
C LYS A 195 2.03 16.50 8.24
N SER A 196 1.40 15.55 7.55
CA SER A 196 2.00 14.24 7.27
C SER A 196 3.27 14.37 6.43
N VAL A 197 3.26 15.21 5.41
CA VAL A 197 4.44 15.48 4.58
C VAL A 197 5.61 16.01 5.43
N GLU A 198 5.35 17.00 6.29
CA GLU A 198 6.40 17.57 7.15
C GLU A 198 6.94 16.54 8.17
N LEU A 199 6.08 15.69 8.73
CA LEU A 199 6.49 14.60 9.61
C LEU A 199 7.41 13.61 8.88
N ILE A 200 6.98 13.12 7.71
CA ILE A 200 7.76 12.17 6.92
C ILE A 200 9.11 12.76 6.53
N LYS A 201 9.13 14.00 6.06
CA LYS A 201 10.35 14.72 5.73
C LYS A 201 11.32 14.77 6.91
N LYS A 202 10.84 15.12 8.11
CA LYS A 202 11.65 15.18 9.34
C LYS A 202 12.26 13.83 9.70
N PHE A 203 11.45 12.76 9.71
CA PHE A 203 11.94 11.42 10.04
C PHE A 203 12.92 10.88 8.99
N LYS A 204 12.66 11.15 7.72
CA LYS A 204 13.55 10.79 6.61
C LYS A 204 14.90 11.49 6.72
N GLN A 205 14.92 12.78 7.07
CA GLN A 205 16.16 13.55 7.32
C GLN A 205 16.95 12.99 8.51
N ASN A 206 16.28 12.41 9.49
CA ASN A 206 16.92 11.77 10.65
C ASN A 206 17.41 10.34 10.35
N GLY A 207 17.24 9.85 9.12
CA GLY A 207 17.77 8.55 8.69
C GLY A 207 16.77 7.40 8.67
N LEU A 208 15.49 7.64 9.00
CA LEU A 208 14.47 6.58 8.88
C LEU A 208 14.31 6.18 7.42
N ASN A 209 14.27 4.88 7.16
CA ASN A 209 13.92 4.33 5.85
C ASN A 209 12.41 4.43 5.64
N VAL A 210 11.96 5.57 5.17
CA VAL A 210 10.55 5.87 4.89
C VAL A 210 10.36 6.38 3.48
N THR A 211 9.30 5.89 2.83
CA THR A 211 8.80 6.37 1.55
C THR A 211 7.32 6.72 1.66
N ALA A 212 6.82 7.48 0.71
CA ALA A 212 5.42 7.89 0.69
C ALA A 212 4.94 8.13 -0.75
N GLU A 213 3.62 8.11 -0.92
CA GLU A 213 2.93 8.46 -2.18
C GLU A 213 1.70 9.34 -1.90
N VAL A 214 1.21 9.99 -2.93
CA VAL A 214 0.00 10.84 -2.93
C VAL A 214 -1.02 10.31 -3.92
#